data_0c01d4131903e47dd26cd144ac3f50a0
#
_entry.id   0c01d4131903e47dd26cd144ac3f50a0
#
_cell.length_a   1.000
_cell.length_b   1.000
_cell.length_c   1.000
_cell.angle_alpha   90.00
_cell.angle_beta   90.00
_cell.angle_gamma   90.00
#
_symmetry.space_group_name_H-M   'P 1'
#
loop_
_entity.id
_entity.type
_entity.pdbx_description
1 polymer ?
#
loop_
_entity_poly.entity_id
_entity_poly.type
_entity_poly.pdbx_seq_one_letter_code
_entity_poly.pdbx_strand_id
1 'polypeptide(L)'
;YARIAAEARADAVLAVTPYYVRPTQHGLIAHYLHLAAESPLPIILYNVPGRTGCDLLPETVAALAGHPRIVGVKEARSEPERMAALLKLQSADFAILSGDDPTALHAMLAGAKGTISVAANVAPRAFAALCERAASANAATRLSAEDLDRALQDLYRVLGLESNPIPAKWALHRLGCL
;
A
#
# COMPACT_ATOMS: atom_id res chain seq x y z
N TYR A 1 9.57 15.06 9.89
CA TYR A 1 8.88 14.88 8.60
C TYR A 1 7.35 14.97 8.77
N ALA A 2 6.72 14.31 9.76
CA ALA A 2 5.25 14.37 9.94
C ALA A 2 4.73 15.81 10.14
N ARG A 3 5.46 16.66 10.86
CA ARG A 3 5.12 18.09 11.02
C ARG A 3 5.20 18.86 9.69
N ILE A 4 6.23 18.63 8.89
CA ILE A 4 6.38 19.21 7.54
C ILE A 4 5.23 18.76 6.62
N ALA A 5 4.83 17.47 6.70
CA ALA A 5 3.68 16.98 5.95
C ALA A 5 2.37 17.67 6.37
N ALA A 6 2.19 17.92 7.66
CA ALA A 6 1.01 18.66 8.16
C ALA A 6 1.01 20.13 7.68
N GLU A 7 2.15 20.80 7.71
CA GLU A 7 2.31 22.16 7.17
C GLU A 7 2.01 22.20 5.65
N ALA A 8 2.37 21.13 4.93
CA ALA A 8 2.04 20.94 3.53
C ALA A 8 0.58 20.48 3.29
N ARG A 9 -0.25 20.40 4.33
CA ARG A 9 -1.67 20.01 4.29
C ARG A 9 -1.90 18.58 3.79
N ALA A 10 -1.01 17.64 4.11
CA ALA A 10 -1.26 16.23 3.91
C ALA A 10 -2.34 15.74 4.91
N ASP A 11 -3.17 14.79 4.48
CA ASP A 11 -4.22 14.20 5.32
C ASP A 11 -3.69 13.08 6.22
N ALA A 12 -2.61 12.41 5.80
CA ALA A 12 -1.96 11.33 6.53
C ALA A 12 -0.49 11.20 6.12
N VAL A 13 0.28 10.43 6.89
CA VAL A 13 1.65 10.05 6.54
C VAL A 13 1.76 8.55 6.31
N LEU A 14 2.42 8.16 5.23
CA LEU A 14 2.81 6.78 4.96
C LEU A 14 4.19 6.54 5.58
N ALA A 15 4.24 5.72 6.63
CA ALA A 15 5.46 5.48 7.41
C ALA A 15 6.00 4.07 7.14
N VAL A 16 7.09 3.97 6.38
CA VAL A 16 7.77 2.71 6.10
C VAL A 16 8.48 2.17 7.34
N THR A 17 8.55 0.84 7.46
CA THR A 17 9.36 0.20 8.52
C THR A 17 10.80 0.72 8.47
N PRO A 18 11.47 0.90 9.64
CA PRO A 18 12.85 1.33 9.66
C PRO A 18 13.74 0.37 8.84
N TYR A 19 14.30 0.89 7.77
CA TYR A 19 15.22 0.16 6.90
C TYR A 19 16.63 0.13 7.49
N TYR A 20 17.49 -0.76 7.01
CA TYR A 20 18.89 -0.94 7.42
C TYR A 20 19.06 -1.49 8.83
N VAL A 21 18.48 -0.88 9.88
CA VAL A 21 18.66 -1.24 11.29
C VAL A 21 17.91 -2.51 11.72
N ARG A 22 16.94 -2.96 10.93
CA ARG A 22 16.18 -4.21 11.11
C ARG A 22 15.70 -4.44 12.55
N PRO A 23 14.83 -3.58 13.08
CA PRO A 23 14.35 -3.71 14.46
C PRO A 23 13.58 -5.03 14.68
N THR A 24 13.54 -5.47 15.93
CA THR A 24 12.65 -6.56 16.35
C THR A 24 11.18 -6.14 16.26
N GLN A 25 10.23 -7.09 16.32
CA GLN A 25 8.80 -6.76 16.33
C GLN A 25 8.43 -5.83 17.50
N HIS A 26 9.02 -6.05 18.68
CA HIS A 26 8.88 -5.16 19.84
C HIS A 26 9.41 -3.74 19.54
N GLY A 27 10.55 -3.65 18.87
CA GLY A 27 11.11 -2.38 18.42
C GLY A 27 10.22 -1.67 17.41
N LEU A 28 9.56 -2.41 16.49
CA LEU A 28 8.58 -1.85 15.56
C LEU A 28 7.36 -1.29 16.30
N ILE A 29 6.82 -2.01 17.27
CA ILE A 29 5.70 -1.53 18.10
C ILE A 29 6.09 -0.22 18.79
N ALA A 30 7.21 -0.20 19.50
CA ALA A 30 7.69 0.99 20.19
C ALA A 30 7.92 2.18 19.24
N HIS A 31 8.52 1.91 18.07
CA HIS A 31 8.76 2.91 17.02
C HIS A 31 7.46 3.55 16.53
N TYR A 32 6.46 2.75 16.17
CA TYR A 32 5.21 3.27 15.63
C TYR A 32 4.34 3.94 16.69
N LEU A 33 4.33 3.44 17.92
CA LEU A 33 3.64 4.12 19.03
C LEU A 33 4.27 5.48 19.34
N HIS A 34 5.60 5.56 19.34
CA HIS A 34 6.29 6.85 19.49
C HIS A 34 5.99 7.80 18.34
N LEU A 35 6.04 7.30 17.10
CA LEU A 35 5.68 8.10 15.94
C LEU A 35 4.23 8.59 16.02
N ALA A 36 3.29 7.75 16.46
CA ALA A 36 1.89 8.09 16.61
C ALA A 36 1.65 9.14 17.71
N ALA A 37 2.43 9.09 18.80
CA ALA A 37 2.36 10.09 19.86
C ALA A 37 2.83 11.48 19.39
N GLU A 38 3.85 11.54 18.53
CA GLU A 38 4.47 12.78 18.07
C GLU A 38 3.87 13.34 16.76
N SER A 39 3.19 12.51 15.98
CA SER A 39 2.64 12.92 14.69
C SER A 39 1.39 13.75 14.85
N PRO A 40 1.28 14.94 14.19
CA PRO A 40 0.04 15.68 14.10
C PRO A 40 -0.97 15.05 13.13
N LEU A 41 -0.53 14.11 12.28
CA LEU A 41 -1.32 13.46 11.23
C LEU A 41 -1.56 11.99 11.54
N PRO A 42 -2.64 11.39 11.03
CA PRO A 42 -2.83 9.94 11.00
C PRO A 42 -1.68 9.23 10.28
N ILE A 43 -1.40 7.99 10.69
CA ILE A 43 -0.31 7.18 10.16
C ILE A 43 -0.87 5.96 9.45
N ILE A 44 -0.40 5.72 8.24
CA ILE A 44 -0.54 4.46 7.52
C ILE A 44 0.82 3.75 7.63
N LEU A 45 0.82 2.57 8.24
CA LEU A 45 2.01 1.71 8.31
C LEU A 45 2.39 1.26 6.90
N TYR A 46 3.69 1.08 6.61
CA TYR A 46 4.10 0.55 5.32
C TYR A 46 5.09 -0.59 5.50
N ASN A 47 4.67 -1.78 5.07
CA ASN A 47 5.50 -2.98 5.05
C ASN A 47 5.99 -3.28 3.64
N VAL A 48 7.31 -3.31 3.45
CA VAL A 48 8.00 -3.64 2.18
C VAL A 48 9.34 -4.32 2.47
N PRO A 49 9.34 -5.54 3.01
CA PRO A 49 10.54 -6.19 3.54
C PRO A 49 11.62 -6.42 2.48
N GLY A 50 11.26 -6.57 1.20
CA GLY A 50 12.22 -6.67 0.11
C GLY A 50 13.10 -5.43 -0.06
N ARG A 51 12.66 -4.26 0.46
CA ARG A 51 13.43 -3.01 0.43
C ARG A 51 14.06 -2.66 1.77
N THR A 52 13.35 -2.93 2.84
CA THR A 52 13.77 -2.52 4.20
C THR A 52 14.65 -3.57 4.89
N GLY A 53 14.55 -4.84 4.47
CA GLY A 53 15.12 -5.97 5.20
C GLY A 53 14.43 -6.22 6.54
N CYS A 54 13.26 -5.61 6.77
CA CYS A 54 12.51 -5.70 8.01
C CYS A 54 11.04 -5.97 7.69
N ASP A 55 10.49 -7.06 8.20
CA ASP A 55 9.09 -7.46 7.99
C ASP A 55 8.23 -7.05 9.18
N LEU A 56 7.13 -6.36 8.92
CA LEU A 56 6.12 -6.00 9.90
C LEU A 56 5.06 -7.10 9.93
N LEU A 57 5.15 -8.01 10.89
CA LEU A 57 4.27 -9.18 10.97
C LEU A 57 2.80 -8.81 11.25
N PRO A 58 1.80 -9.61 10.81
CA PRO A 58 0.39 -9.34 11.06
C PRO A 58 0.05 -9.17 12.55
N GLU A 59 0.72 -9.92 13.43
CA GLU A 59 0.55 -9.83 14.89
C GLU A 59 1.03 -8.48 15.43
N THR A 60 2.08 -7.94 14.82
CA THR A 60 2.61 -6.60 15.16
C THR A 60 1.66 -5.52 14.65
N VAL A 61 1.11 -5.68 13.45
CA VAL A 61 0.06 -4.79 12.93
C VAL A 61 -1.16 -4.83 13.85
N ALA A 62 -1.59 -6.03 14.30
CA ALA A 62 -2.72 -6.20 15.22
C ALA A 62 -2.52 -5.46 16.54
N ALA A 63 -1.31 -5.47 17.10
CA ALA A 63 -0.96 -4.72 18.31
C ALA A 63 -1.03 -3.20 18.12
N LEU A 64 -0.92 -2.72 16.88
CA LEU A 64 -0.91 -1.29 16.53
C LEU A 64 -2.29 -0.79 16.03
N ALA A 65 -3.10 -1.67 15.46
CA ALA A 65 -4.36 -1.31 14.77
C ALA A 65 -5.42 -0.67 15.69
N GLY A 66 -5.33 -0.87 17.01
CA GLY A 66 -6.22 -0.23 17.98
C GLY A 66 -5.84 1.22 18.35
N HIS A 67 -4.70 1.72 17.86
CA HIS A 67 -4.26 3.08 18.20
C HIS A 67 -4.97 4.12 17.32
N PRO A 68 -5.62 5.18 17.88
CA PRO A 68 -6.49 6.09 17.14
C PRO A 68 -5.79 6.89 16.03
N ARG A 69 -4.47 7.01 16.06
CA ARG A 69 -3.69 7.68 15.02
C ARG A 69 -3.09 6.74 13.98
N ILE A 70 -3.23 5.43 14.13
CA ILE A 70 -2.75 4.44 13.17
C ILE A 70 -3.97 3.93 12.41
N VAL A 71 -4.16 4.45 11.18
CA VAL A 71 -5.42 4.32 10.44
C VAL A 71 -5.37 3.29 9.31
N GLY A 72 -4.28 2.57 9.19
CA GLY A 72 -4.17 1.51 8.18
C GLY A 72 -2.77 0.99 7.99
N VAL A 73 -2.66 0.02 7.07
CA VAL A 73 -1.40 -0.54 6.60
C VAL A 73 -1.39 -0.68 5.08
N LYS A 74 -0.28 -0.29 4.45
CA LYS A 74 0.07 -0.67 3.08
C LYS A 74 0.97 -1.90 3.15
N GLU A 75 0.49 -3.02 2.62
CA GLU A 75 1.24 -4.28 2.55
C GLU A 75 1.75 -4.51 1.13
N ALA A 76 3.06 -4.62 0.96
CA ALA A 76 3.71 -4.85 -0.33
C ALA A 76 4.26 -6.28 -0.48
N ARG A 77 3.91 -7.20 0.39
CA ARG A 77 4.11 -8.63 0.17
C ARG A 77 2.95 -9.19 -0.65
N SER A 78 3.26 -10.13 -1.53
CA SER A 78 2.34 -10.69 -2.52
C SER A 78 1.59 -11.94 -2.05
N GLU A 79 1.96 -12.52 -0.89
CA GLU A 79 1.39 -13.79 -0.43
C GLU A 79 -0.08 -13.62 0.01
N PRO A 80 -1.01 -14.40 -0.56
CA PRO A 80 -2.44 -14.30 -0.24
C PRO A 80 -2.76 -14.50 1.23
N GLU A 81 -2.05 -15.42 1.91
CA GLU A 81 -2.22 -15.73 3.32
C GLU A 81 -1.89 -14.53 4.20
N ARG A 82 -0.89 -13.74 3.79
CA ARG A 82 -0.50 -12.50 4.45
C ARG A 82 -1.62 -11.48 4.37
N MET A 83 -2.14 -11.26 3.18
CA MET A 83 -3.27 -10.34 2.97
C MET A 83 -4.51 -10.81 3.73
N ALA A 84 -4.83 -12.10 3.70
CA ALA A 84 -5.96 -12.66 4.43
C ALA A 84 -5.85 -12.48 5.96
N ALA A 85 -4.63 -12.59 6.52
CA ALA A 85 -4.39 -12.32 7.93
C ALA A 85 -4.63 -10.84 8.29
N LEU A 86 -4.15 -9.92 7.45
CA LEU A 86 -4.33 -8.48 7.67
C LEU A 86 -5.78 -8.04 7.49
N LEU A 87 -6.51 -8.59 6.53
CA LEU A 87 -7.93 -8.26 6.29
C LEU A 87 -8.82 -8.53 7.50
N LYS A 88 -8.44 -9.45 8.40
CA LYS A 88 -9.15 -9.67 9.67
C LYS A 88 -9.08 -8.48 10.63
N LEU A 89 -8.11 -7.60 10.44
CA LEU A 89 -7.90 -6.39 11.25
C LEU A 89 -8.65 -5.18 10.70
N GLN A 90 -9.20 -5.28 9.48
CA GLN A 90 -9.87 -4.16 8.83
C GLN A 90 -11.13 -3.75 9.59
N SER A 91 -11.30 -2.45 9.76
CA SER A 91 -12.44 -1.85 10.44
C SER A 91 -12.88 -0.55 9.75
N ALA A 92 -13.81 0.17 10.35
CA ALA A 92 -14.15 1.51 9.89
C ALA A 92 -12.98 2.49 10.04
N ASP A 93 -12.14 2.29 11.04
CA ASP A 93 -11.05 3.20 11.40
C ASP A 93 -9.66 2.67 11.00
N PHE A 94 -9.57 1.45 10.47
CA PHE A 94 -8.30 0.83 10.07
C PHE A 94 -8.40 0.19 8.68
N ALA A 95 -7.72 0.78 7.69
CA ALA A 95 -7.75 0.36 6.30
C ALA A 95 -6.60 -0.61 5.97
N ILE A 96 -6.90 -1.67 5.21
CA ILE A 96 -5.89 -2.54 4.59
C ILE A 96 -5.76 -2.12 3.13
N LEU A 97 -4.52 -1.79 2.71
CA LEU A 97 -4.18 -1.36 1.36
C LEU A 97 -3.12 -2.29 0.76
N SER A 98 -3.27 -2.62 -0.52
CA SER A 98 -2.21 -3.29 -1.26
C SER A 98 -1.10 -2.31 -1.63
N GLY A 99 0.13 -2.79 -1.61
CA GLY A 99 1.32 -2.06 -2.08
C GLY A 99 2.03 -2.77 -3.24
N ASP A 100 1.39 -3.78 -3.82
CA ASP A 100 1.94 -4.64 -4.88
C ASP A 100 0.96 -4.67 -6.06
N ASP A 101 1.38 -4.14 -7.21
CA ASP A 101 0.51 -3.97 -8.38
C ASP A 101 -0.04 -5.32 -8.92
N PRO A 102 0.78 -6.37 -9.10
CA PRO A 102 0.32 -7.65 -9.62
C PRO A 102 -0.76 -8.34 -8.79
N THR A 103 -0.81 -8.08 -7.49
CA THR A 103 -1.78 -8.71 -6.56
C THR A 103 -2.86 -7.75 -6.07
N ALA A 104 -2.84 -6.48 -6.52
CA ALA A 104 -3.75 -5.44 -6.05
C ALA A 104 -5.22 -5.78 -6.28
N LEU A 105 -5.57 -6.28 -7.47
CA LEU A 105 -6.96 -6.68 -7.76
C LEU A 105 -7.43 -7.79 -6.81
N HIS A 106 -6.62 -8.83 -6.61
CA HIS A 106 -6.97 -9.94 -5.70
C HIS A 106 -7.17 -9.45 -4.26
N ALA A 107 -6.30 -8.56 -3.79
CA ALA A 107 -6.44 -7.96 -2.47
C ALA A 107 -7.75 -7.16 -2.33
N MET A 108 -8.10 -6.35 -3.33
CA MET A 108 -9.34 -5.56 -3.33
C MET A 108 -10.59 -6.45 -3.42
N LEU A 109 -10.58 -7.49 -4.24
CA LEU A 109 -11.69 -8.46 -4.33
C LEU A 109 -11.85 -9.25 -3.03
N ALA A 110 -10.77 -9.50 -2.30
CA ALA A 110 -10.80 -10.10 -0.97
C ALA A 110 -11.25 -9.14 0.14
N GLY A 111 -11.36 -7.83 -0.15
CA GLY A 111 -11.89 -6.83 0.77
C GLY A 111 -10.96 -5.69 1.15
N ALA A 112 -9.72 -5.63 0.63
CA ALA A 112 -8.86 -4.48 0.85
C ALA A 112 -9.50 -3.19 0.32
N LYS A 113 -9.26 -2.07 1.01
CA LYS A 113 -9.89 -0.78 0.70
C LYS A 113 -9.34 -0.11 -0.56
N GLY A 114 -8.20 -0.58 -1.05
CA GLY A 114 -7.57 -0.02 -2.24
C GLY A 114 -6.10 -0.38 -2.34
N THR A 115 -5.38 0.39 -3.14
CA THR A 115 -3.95 0.18 -3.38
C THR A 115 -3.18 1.50 -3.47
N ILE A 116 -1.90 1.45 -3.14
CA ILE A 116 -0.94 2.53 -3.42
C ILE A 116 0.07 1.97 -4.42
N SER A 117 -0.13 2.28 -5.69
CA SER A 117 0.41 1.64 -6.88
C SER A 117 1.60 2.37 -7.49
N VAL A 118 2.51 1.63 -8.10
CA VAL A 118 3.56 2.16 -9.00
C VAL A 118 2.96 2.40 -10.39
N ALA A 119 2.18 1.45 -10.92
CA ALA A 119 1.57 1.53 -12.25
C ALA A 119 0.61 2.70 -12.39
N ALA A 120 -0.02 3.14 -11.31
CA ALA A 120 -0.89 4.32 -11.30
C ALA A 120 -0.18 5.61 -11.70
N ASN A 121 1.14 5.72 -11.54
CA ASN A 121 1.91 6.88 -12.04
C ASN A 121 1.94 6.93 -13.58
N VAL A 122 1.94 5.79 -14.24
CA VAL A 122 2.08 5.67 -15.71
C VAL A 122 0.71 5.57 -16.38
N ALA A 123 -0.23 4.84 -15.78
CA ALA A 123 -1.56 4.60 -16.31
C ALA A 123 -2.67 4.96 -15.29
N PRO A 124 -2.76 6.23 -14.82
CA PRO A 124 -3.64 6.61 -13.70
C PRO A 124 -5.11 6.34 -13.98
N ARG A 125 -5.59 6.61 -15.19
CA ARG A 125 -7.01 6.38 -15.55
C ARG A 125 -7.37 4.90 -15.55
N ALA A 126 -6.51 4.05 -16.10
CA ALA A 126 -6.75 2.61 -16.12
C ALA A 126 -6.74 2.04 -14.68
N PHE A 127 -5.80 2.50 -13.86
CA PHE A 127 -5.70 2.03 -12.47
C PHE A 127 -6.85 2.54 -11.59
N ALA A 128 -7.31 3.78 -11.77
CA ALA A 128 -8.50 4.28 -11.10
C ALA A 128 -9.75 3.46 -11.47
N ALA A 129 -9.95 3.19 -12.78
CA ALA A 129 -11.04 2.35 -13.26
C ALA A 129 -10.96 0.90 -12.71
N LEU A 130 -9.75 0.34 -12.55
CA LEU A 130 -9.55 -0.96 -11.91
C LEU A 130 -10.05 -0.94 -10.46
N CYS A 131 -9.66 0.06 -9.69
CA CYS A 131 -10.08 0.21 -8.29
C CYS A 131 -11.60 0.39 -8.16
N GLU A 132 -12.20 1.24 -8.99
CA GLU A 132 -13.65 1.49 -9.00
C GLU A 132 -14.44 0.20 -9.32
N ARG A 133 -13.99 -0.56 -10.32
CA ARG A 133 -14.63 -1.83 -10.70
C ARG A 133 -14.46 -2.89 -9.62
N ALA A 134 -13.28 -3.01 -9.02
CA ALA A 134 -13.02 -3.94 -7.93
C ALA A 134 -13.90 -3.66 -6.70
N ALA A 135 -14.15 -2.39 -6.40
CA ALA A 135 -14.98 -1.95 -5.28
C ALA A 135 -16.50 -2.06 -5.55
N SER A 136 -16.91 -2.35 -6.80
CA SER A 136 -18.32 -2.41 -7.19
C SER A 136 -19.05 -3.58 -6.50
N ALA A 137 -20.29 -3.35 -6.07
CA ALA A 137 -21.19 -4.39 -5.61
C ALA A 137 -21.69 -5.28 -6.75
N ASN A 138 -21.65 -4.80 -8.00
CA ASN A 138 -22.12 -5.52 -9.19
C ASN A 138 -21.09 -6.56 -9.64
N ALA A 139 -21.47 -7.83 -9.69
CA ALA A 139 -20.60 -8.93 -10.09
C ALA A 139 -20.06 -8.80 -11.53
N ALA A 140 -20.88 -8.37 -12.48
CA ALA A 140 -20.44 -8.17 -13.87
C ALA A 140 -19.40 -7.04 -13.98
N THR A 141 -19.54 -5.98 -13.19
CA THR A 141 -18.56 -4.90 -13.12
C THR A 141 -17.24 -5.41 -12.53
N ARG A 142 -17.29 -6.24 -11.48
CA ARG A 142 -16.07 -6.86 -10.90
C ARG A 142 -15.37 -7.80 -11.89
N LEU A 143 -16.11 -8.58 -12.68
CA LEU A 143 -15.52 -9.40 -13.75
C LEU A 143 -14.79 -8.53 -14.79
N SER A 144 -15.32 -7.36 -15.12
CA SER A 144 -14.63 -6.43 -16.04
C SER A 144 -13.34 -5.83 -15.44
N ALA A 145 -13.13 -5.91 -14.13
CA ALA A 145 -11.86 -5.54 -13.49
C ALA A 145 -10.76 -6.55 -13.82
N GLU A 146 -11.10 -7.85 -13.93
CA GLU A 146 -10.14 -8.90 -14.30
C GLU A 146 -9.59 -8.72 -15.71
N ASP A 147 -10.45 -8.29 -16.66
CA ASP A 147 -10.01 -7.99 -18.02
C ASP A 147 -9.06 -6.79 -18.06
N LEU A 148 -9.36 -5.77 -17.27
CA LEU A 148 -8.52 -4.58 -17.17
C LEU A 148 -7.18 -4.90 -16.48
N ASP A 149 -7.20 -5.69 -15.41
CA ASP A 149 -5.99 -6.14 -14.74
C ASP A 149 -5.10 -6.98 -15.68
N ARG A 150 -5.72 -7.89 -16.45
CA ARG A 150 -5.02 -8.67 -17.47
C ARG A 150 -4.33 -7.78 -18.52
N ALA A 151 -4.96 -6.70 -18.92
CA ALA A 151 -4.39 -5.73 -19.86
C ALA A 151 -3.23 -4.93 -19.25
N LEU A 152 -3.15 -4.83 -17.92
CA LEU A 152 -2.09 -4.12 -17.19
C LEU A 152 -0.88 -5.01 -16.85
N GLN A 153 -0.96 -6.33 -17.03
CA GLN A 153 0.10 -7.27 -16.60
C GLN A 153 1.47 -6.97 -17.24
N ASP A 154 1.50 -6.60 -18.52
CA ASP A 154 2.76 -6.24 -19.18
C ASP A 154 3.36 -4.95 -18.59
N LEU A 155 2.52 -3.98 -18.21
CA LEU A 155 2.98 -2.77 -17.51
C LEU A 155 3.59 -3.13 -16.15
N TYR A 156 2.94 -3.99 -15.36
CA TYR A 156 3.47 -4.44 -14.07
C TYR A 156 4.82 -5.12 -14.22
N ARG A 157 4.94 -6.02 -15.22
CA ARG A 157 6.19 -6.72 -15.52
C ARG A 157 7.31 -5.75 -15.89
N VAL A 158 7.05 -4.79 -16.76
CA VAL A 158 8.05 -3.79 -17.19
C VAL A 158 8.46 -2.88 -16.02
N LEU A 159 7.52 -2.43 -15.21
CA LEU A 159 7.79 -1.60 -14.04
C LEU A 159 8.54 -2.34 -12.92
N GLY A 160 8.54 -3.68 -12.95
CA GLY A 160 9.27 -4.55 -12.03
C GLY A 160 10.68 -4.96 -12.49
N LEU A 161 11.12 -4.58 -13.70
CA LEU A 161 12.45 -4.97 -14.24
C LEU A 161 13.61 -4.39 -13.44
N GLU A 162 13.41 -3.21 -12.87
CA GLU A 162 14.39 -2.55 -12.01
C GLU A 162 13.70 -1.96 -10.78
N SER A 163 14.48 -1.52 -9.80
CA SER A 163 13.94 -0.88 -8.59
C SER A 163 13.11 0.35 -8.91
N ASN A 164 11.87 0.38 -8.42
CA ASN A 164 11.06 1.61 -8.42
C ASN A 164 11.83 2.74 -7.68
N PRO A 165 11.92 3.98 -8.20
CA PRO A 165 11.09 4.52 -9.28
C PRO A 165 11.75 4.54 -10.67
N ILE A 166 12.82 3.79 -10.92
CA ILE A 166 13.61 3.86 -12.16
C ILE A 166 12.73 3.61 -13.40
N PRO A 167 12.02 2.46 -13.54
CA PRO A 167 11.20 2.22 -14.73
C PRO A 167 10.01 3.20 -14.84
N ALA A 168 9.39 3.57 -13.73
CA ALA A 168 8.28 4.53 -13.74
C ALA A 168 8.72 5.91 -14.25
N LYS A 169 9.87 6.41 -13.80
CA LYS A 169 10.44 7.69 -14.29
C LYS A 169 10.82 7.62 -15.76
N TRP A 170 11.42 6.52 -16.19
CA TRP A 170 11.74 6.31 -17.60
C TRP A 170 10.47 6.32 -18.46
N ALA A 171 9.43 5.60 -18.05
CA ALA A 171 8.16 5.55 -18.76
C ALA A 171 7.52 6.95 -18.86
N LEU A 172 7.49 7.72 -17.76
CA LEU A 172 6.96 9.09 -17.75
C LEU A 172 7.77 10.03 -18.64
N HIS A 173 9.10 9.89 -18.65
CA HIS A 173 9.95 10.65 -19.57
C HIS A 173 9.62 10.31 -21.04
N ARG A 174 9.46 9.02 -21.37
CA ARG A 174 9.08 8.60 -22.74
C ARG A 174 7.70 9.10 -23.16
N LEU A 175 6.79 9.31 -22.20
CA LEU A 175 5.47 9.89 -22.43
C LEU A 175 5.45 11.42 -22.48
N GLY A 176 6.58 12.07 -22.28
CA GLY A 176 6.69 13.54 -22.25
C GLY A 176 6.10 14.19 -20.99
N CYS A 177 5.99 13.41 -19.90
CA CYS A 177 5.47 13.90 -18.60
C CYS A 177 6.59 14.33 -17.65
N LEU A 178 7.85 14.03 -17.98
CA LEU A 178 9.07 14.42 -17.26
C LEU A 178 10.13 14.88 -18.26
#